data_90c77d72b9c9ce14f40b22b8ccd6d576
#
_entry.id   90c77d72b9c9ce14f40b22b8ccd6d576
#
_cell.length_a   1.000
_cell.length_b   1.000
_cell.length_c   1.000
_cell.angle_alpha   90.00
_cell.angle_beta   90.00
_cell.angle_gamma   90.00
#
_symmetry.space_group_name_H-M   'P 1'
#
loop_
_entity.id
_entity.type
_entity.pdbx_description
1 polymer ?
#
loop_
_entity_poly.entity_id
_entity_poly.type
_entity_poly.pdbx_seq_one_letter_code
_entity_poly.pdbx_strand_id
1 'polypeptide(L)'
;DWQKTVLIAGMAIVAWLLVIQWNQFQDNQIELSQATLVQEPTYFSDSEPSGFLENGNVDSELPLLQQPISIPQENPERNRDFIIVKNNVVEVTIDTLGGDIVDAKLLKHLDKMPNLGGKPLAILQQNKTVTYIAKSGLIGPNATDKNNNRPQFASSSNRYEIQDYQETMNVDLTLNMDGVKIVKRFQLSQDGYDISVQYLINNLTSSEFNANFYGQIK
;
A
#
# COMPACT_ATOMS: atom_id res chain seq x y z
N ASP A 1 -28.02 23.63 -47.26
CA ASP A 1 -28.23 22.86 -45.99
C ASP A 1 -27.47 21.52 -45.92
N TRP A 2 -26.83 21.10 -47.03
CA TRP A 2 -26.07 19.84 -47.08
C TRP A 2 -24.94 19.76 -46.03
N GLN A 3 -24.26 20.87 -45.74
CA GLN A 3 -23.19 20.93 -44.72
C GLN A 3 -23.73 20.60 -43.30
N LYS A 4 -24.92 21.02 -42.96
CA LYS A 4 -25.55 20.71 -41.67
C LYS A 4 -25.87 19.23 -41.53
N THR A 5 -26.32 18.61 -42.62
CA THR A 5 -26.64 17.17 -42.64
C THR A 5 -25.39 16.33 -42.49
N VAL A 6 -24.26 16.69 -43.12
CA VAL A 6 -22.97 16.01 -42.97
C VAL A 6 -22.42 16.15 -41.56
N LEU A 7 -22.58 17.32 -40.94
CA LEU A 7 -22.12 17.57 -39.56
C LEU A 7 -22.90 16.75 -38.52
N ILE A 8 -24.24 16.66 -38.71
CA ILE A 8 -25.12 15.84 -37.86
C ILE A 8 -24.78 14.35 -38.02
N ALA A 9 -24.54 13.86 -39.24
CA ALA A 9 -24.13 12.49 -39.49
C ALA A 9 -22.76 12.17 -38.85
N GLY A 10 -21.79 13.10 -38.91
CA GLY A 10 -20.50 12.97 -38.25
C GLY A 10 -20.62 12.89 -36.73
N MET A 11 -21.44 13.74 -36.11
CA MET A 11 -21.71 13.67 -34.66
C MET A 11 -22.39 12.33 -34.26
N ALA A 12 -23.30 11.82 -35.06
CA ALA A 12 -23.95 10.55 -34.79
C ALA A 12 -22.95 9.37 -34.81
N ILE A 13 -21.99 9.38 -35.74
CA ILE A 13 -20.94 8.36 -35.81
C ILE A 13 -20.03 8.43 -34.57
N VAL A 14 -19.61 9.62 -34.17
CA VAL A 14 -18.76 9.79 -32.96
C VAL A 14 -19.51 9.33 -31.72
N ALA A 15 -20.80 9.70 -31.56
CA ALA A 15 -21.61 9.26 -30.44
C ALA A 15 -21.75 7.74 -30.40
N TRP A 16 -21.94 7.10 -31.55
CA TRP A 16 -22.02 5.64 -31.70
C TRP A 16 -20.70 4.96 -31.29
N LEU A 17 -19.56 5.48 -31.69
CA LEU A 17 -18.23 4.95 -31.30
C LEU A 17 -17.98 5.07 -29.79
N LEU A 18 -18.42 6.16 -29.17
CA LEU A 18 -18.31 6.34 -27.74
C LEU A 18 -19.17 5.32 -26.96
N VAL A 19 -20.37 5.01 -27.43
CA VAL A 19 -21.24 3.98 -26.83
C VAL A 19 -20.60 2.58 -26.93
N ILE A 20 -20.03 2.24 -28.08
CA ILE A 20 -19.33 0.96 -28.23
C ILE A 20 -18.14 0.85 -27.27
N GLN A 21 -17.33 1.91 -27.17
CA GLN A 21 -16.16 1.93 -26.30
C GLN A 21 -16.54 1.89 -24.81
N TRP A 22 -17.67 2.50 -24.45
CA TRP A 22 -18.23 2.43 -23.09
C TRP A 22 -18.68 1.01 -22.74
N ASN A 23 -19.35 0.31 -23.64
CA ASN A 23 -19.78 -1.08 -23.42
C ASN A 23 -18.59 -2.02 -23.26
N GLN A 24 -17.55 -1.89 -24.09
CA GLN A 24 -16.32 -2.69 -23.94
C GLN A 24 -15.61 -2.44 -22.61
N PHE A 25 -15.66 -1.20 -22.11
CA PHE A 25 -15.10 -0.89 -20.79
C PHE A 25 -15.89 -1.55 -19.67
N GLN A 26 -17.20 -1.62 -19.76
CA GLN A 26 -18.05 -2.31 -18.77
C GLN A 26 -17.85 -3.83 -18.78
N ASP A 27 -17.74 -4.45 -19.94
CA ASP A 27 -17.53 -5.88 -20.08
C ASP A 27 -16.19 -6.33 -19.45
N ASN A 28 -15.13 -5.56 -19.63
CA ASN A 28 -13.84 -5.82 -18.99
C ASN A 28 -13.87 -5.68 -17.45
N GLN A 29 -14.75 -4.84 -16.90
CA GLN A 29 -14.95 -4.72 -15.45
C GLN A 29 -15.68 -5.94 -14.87
N ILE A 30 -16.60 -6.53 -15.62
CA ILE A 30 -17.37 -7.71 -15.20
C ILE A 30 -16.49 -8.97 -15.21
N GLU A 31 -15.61 -9.14 -16.20
CA GLU A 31 -14.67 -10.26 -16.24
C GLU A 31 -13.66 -10.22 -15.07
N LEU A 32 -13.15 -9.03 -14.69
CA LEU A 32 -12.29 -8.87 -13.53
C LEU A 32 -13.01 -9.18 -12.20
N SER A 33 -14.31 -8.89 -12.12
CA SER A 33 -15.11 -9.18 -10.93
C SER A 33 -15.48 -10.66 -10.81
N GLN A 34 -15.62 -11.38 -11.90
CA GLN A 34 -15.93 -12.81 -11.89
C GLN A 34 -14.69 -13.69 -11.68
N ALA A 35 -13.51 -13.24 -12.09
CA ALA A 35 -12.25 -13.95 -11.83
C ALA A 35 -11.87 -13.99 -10.34
N THR A 36 -12.47 -13.13 -9.51
CA THR A 36 -12.20 -13.05 -8.06
C THR A 36 -13.11 -13.94 -7.21
N LEU A 37 -14.13 -14.59 -7.80
CA LEU A 37 -15.15 -15.38 -7.05
C LEU A 37 -15.03 -16.89 -7.21
N VAL A 38 -13.98 -17.42 -7.85
CA VAL A 38 -13.83 -18.88 -8.01
C VAL A 38 -12.51 -19.34 -7.41
N GLN A 39 -12.47 -19.41 -6.07
CA GLN A 39 -11.66 -20.38 -5.32
C GLN A 39 -12.14 -20.44 -3.87
N GLU A 40 -13.25 -21.16 -3.64
CA GLU A 40 -13.46 -21.78 -2.34
C GLU A 40 -12.64 -23.08 -2.26
N PRO A 41 -11.90 -23.33 -1.17
CA PRO A 41 -11.26 -24.62 -0.97
C PRO A 41 -12.30 -25.65 -0.57
N THR A 42 -12.50 -26.65 -1.43
CA THR A 42 -13.27 -27.86 -1.11
C THR A 42 -12.59 -28.62 0.03
N TYR A 43 -13.26 -28.70 1.17
CA TYR A 43 -12.96 -29.66 2.22
C TYR A 43 -13.40 -31.05 1.77
N PHE A 44 -12.46 -31.97 1.66
CA PHE A 44 -12.74 -33.39 1.52
C PHE A 44 -13.33 -33.91 2.82
N SER A 45 -14.57 -34.39 2.73
CA SER A 45 -15.18 -35.25 3.73
C SER A 45 -14.82 -36.67 3.36
N ASP A 46 -14.21 -37.40 4.26
CA ASP A 46 -14.22 -38.85 4.19
C ASP A 46 -14.32 -39.50 5.57
N SER A 47 -15.45 -40.22 5.73
CA SER A 47 -15.59 -41.51 6.38
C SER A 47 -15.56 -41.61 7.90
N GLU A 48 -16.77 -41.76 8.44
CA GLU A 48 -16.99 -42.57 9.65
C GLU A 48 -16.56 -44.03 9.45
N PRO A 49 -16.26 -44.74 10.53
CA PRO A 49 -17.21 -45.74 10.93
C PRO A 49 -17.54 -45.84 12.43
N SER A 50 -18.80 -46.17 12.62
CA SER A 50 -19.53 -46.62 13.79
C SER A 50 -18.81 -47.49 14.84
N GLY A 51 -19.22 -47.31 16.11
CA GLY A 51 -19.00 -48.27 17.18
C GLY A 51 -19.56 -47.79 18.53
N PHE A 52 -20.73 -48.33 18.84
CA PHE A 52 -21.47 -48.37 20.12
C PHE A 52 -20.63 -48.35 21.41
N LEU A 53 -21.03 -47.64 22.47
CA LEU A 53 -21.79 -48.18 23.63
C LEU A 53 -22.10 -47.08 24.68
N GLU A 54 -23.30 -47.17 25.11
CA GLU A 54 -24.08 -46.59 26.19
C GLU A 54 -23.39 -46.61 27.55
N ASN A 55 -23.45 -45.55 28.35
CA ASN A 55 -24.09 -45.45 29.65
C ASN A 55 -23.76 -44.21 30.45
N GLY A 56 -24.72 -43.43 30.72
CA GLY A 56 -25.18 -43.04 32.07
C GLY A 56 -24.40 -41.93 32.81
N ASN A 57 -25.11 -40.90 32.98
CA ASN A 57 -25.36 -40.02 34.14
C ASN A 57 -24.98 -38.56 33.97
N VAL A 58 -26.03 -37.81 34.16
CA VAL A 58 -26.15 -36.38 34.39
C VAL A 58 -25.10 -35.85 35.37
N ASP A 59 -24.40 -34.79 35.00
CA ASP A 59 -24.37 -33.60 35.83
C ASP A 59 -23.96 -32.36 34.99
N SER A 60 -24.67 -31.32 35.29
CA SER A 60 -24.57 -30.01 34.69
C SER A 60 -23.24 -29.37 35.01
N GLU A 61 -22.42 -29.06 33.97
CA GLU A 61 -21.57 -27.91 34.03
C GLU A 61 -21.11 -27.59 32.60
N LEU A 62 -21.65 -26.48 32.06
CA LEU A 62 -21.18 -25.86 30.84
C LEU A 62 -19.75 -25.33 31.08
N PRO A 63 -18.72 -25.82 30.40
CA PRO A 63 -17.46 -25.12 30.40
C PRO A 63 -17.61 -23.85 29.54
N LEU A 64 -17.63 -22.72 30.19
CA LEU A 64 -17.35 -21.44 29.59
C LEU A 64 -15.95 -21.49 28.92
N LEU A 65 -15.91 -21.81 27.66
CA LEU A 65 -14.73 -21.59 26.85
C LEU A 65 -14.59 -20.08 26.59
N GLN A 66 -14.15 -19.37 27.59
CA GLN A 66 -13.44 -18.12 27.40
C GLN A 66 -12.04 -18.46 26.89
N GLN A 67 -11.92 -18.70 25.57
CA GLN A 67 -10.64 -18.48 24.94
C GLN A 67 -10.48 -16.96 24.82
N PRO A 68 -9.48 -16.37 25.45
CA PRO A 68 -9.15 -14.98 25.15
C PRO A 68 -8.76 -14.94 23.67
N ILE A 69 -9.55 -14.21 22.89
CA ILE A 69 -9.15 -13.79 21.54
C ILE A 69 -7.85 -13.04 21.76
N SER A 70 -6.73 -13.69 21.45
CA SER A 70 -5.44 -13.03 21.38
C SER A 70 -5.53 -12.03 20.24
N ILE A 71 -5.91 -10.80 20.58
CA ILE A 71 -5.66 -9.65 19.71
C ILE A 71 -4.16 -9.70 19.47
N PRO A 72 -3.68 -9.76 18.22
CA PRO A 72 -2.26 -9.67 17.94
C PRO A 72 -1.77 -8.38 18.60
N GLN A 73 -1.05 -8.50 19.71
CA GLN A 73 -0.32 -7.38 20.29
C GLN A 73 0.65 -6.93 19.20
N GLU A 74 0.36 -5.81 18.60
CA GLU A 74 1.33 -5.02 17.87
C GLU A 74 2.48 -4.81 18.86
N ASN A 75 3.63 -5.46 18.57
CA ASN A 75 4.80 -5.44 19.42
C ASN A 75 5.28 -3.98 19.55
N PRO A 76 5.15 -3.32 20.71
CA PRO A 76 5.24 -1.85 20.78
C PRO A 76 6.67 -1.31 20.80
N GLU A 77 7.70 -2.13 20.69
CA GLU A 77 9.09 -1.70 20.85
C GLU A 77 10.03 -2.08 19.69
N ARG A 78 9.57 -1.93 18.46
CA ARG A 78 10.54 -1.67 17.38
C ARG A 78 10.76 -0.17 17.35
N ASN A 79 12.01 0.24 17.55
CA ASN A 79 12.42 1.63 17.45
C ASN A 79 11.95 2.19 16.10
N ARG A 80 10.83 2.90 16.09
CA ARG A 80 10.31 3.57 14.89
C ARG A 80 11.00 4.90 14.78
N ASP A 81 11.93 5.00 13.86
CA ASP A 81 12.56 6.27 13.52
C ASP A 81 11.80 6.88 12.34
N PHE A 82 11.53 8.16 12.42
CA PHE A 82 10.85 8.90 11.36
C PHE A 82 11.85 9.80 10.62
N ILE A 83 11.69 9.85 9.32
CA ILE A 83 12.48 10.68 8.42
C ILE A 83 11.57 11.74 7.83
N ILE A 84 11.94 13.01 7.97
CA ILE A 84 11.23 14.13 7.36
C ILE A 84 11.93 14.48 6.05
N VAL A 85 11.18 14.49 4.97
CA VAL A 85 11.65 14.85 3.63
C VAL A 85 10.82 16.00 3.11
N LYS A 86 11.46 17.08 2.68
CA LYS A 86 10.81 18.31 2.29
C LYS A 86 11.39 18.87 1.01
N ASN A 87 10.51 19.27 0.09
CA ASN A 87 10.82 20.13 -1.05
C ASN A 87 10.03 21.44 -0.95
N ASN A 88 9.95 22.24 -2.03
CA ASN A 88 9.27 23.53 -2.03
C ASN A 88 7.75 23.44 -1.86
N VAL A 89 7.15 22.29 -2.14
CA VAL A 89 5.68 22.14 -2.28
C VAL A 89 5.08 21.03 -1.43
N VAL A 90 5.89 20.06 -0.97
CA VAL A 90 5.43 18.95 -0.15
C VAL A 90 6.42 18.66 1.01
N GLU A 91 5.88 18.28 2.16
CA GLU A 91 6.62 17.70 3.27
C GLU A 91 6.03 16.32 3.57
N VAL A 92 6.89 15.29 3.62
CA VAL A 92 6.48 13.92 3.94
C VAL A 92 7.25 13.39 5.13
N THR A 93 6.60 12.50 5.88
CA THR A 93 7.24 11.72 6.95
C THR A 93 7.25 10.25 6.54
N ILE A 94 8.44 9.67 6.55
CA ILE A 94 8.67 8.25 6.22
C ILE A 94 8.99 7.50 7.50
N ASP A 95 8.28 6.41 7.77
CA ASP A 95 8.59 5.46 8.85
C ASP A 95 9.72 4.52 8.37
N THR A 96 10.81 4.41 9.11
CA THR A 96 11.89 3.48 8.77
C THR A 96 11.46 2.01 8.87
N LEU A 97 10.36 1.72 9.59
CA LEU A 97 9.73 0.40 9.59
C LEU A 97 8.92 0.22 8.29
N GLY A 98 9.50 -0.46 7.33
CA GLY A 98 8.92 -0.72 6.01
C GLY A 98 9.14 0.40 5.00
N GLY A 99 9.61 1.58 5.42
CA GLY A 99 9.76 2.74 4.55
C GLY A 99 8.39 3.22 4.03
N ASP A 100 7.38 3.29 4.88
CA ASP A 100 6.05 3.76 4.50
C ASP A 100 5.94 5.27 4.66
N ILE A 101 5.22 5.96 3.76
CA ILE A 101 4.91 7.38 3.92
C ILE A 101 3.70 7.48 4.84
N VAL A 102 3.92 7.95 6.05
CA VAL A 102 2.91 7.99 7.13
C VAL A 102 2.26 9.36 7.31
N ASP A 103 2.89 10.42 6.78
CA ASP A 103 2.33 11.78 6.75
C ASP A 103 2.76 12.46 5.45
N ALA A 104 1.88 13.22 4.82
CA ALA A 104 2.20 14.05 3.66
C ALA A 104 1.36 15.33 3.67
N LYS A 105 2.02 16.47 3.57
CA LYS A 105 1.43 17.81 3.61
C LYS A 105 1.78 18.60 2.37
N LEU A 106 0.79 19.24 1.77
CA LEU A 106 0.95 20.15 0.65
C LEU A 106 1.24 21.56 1.19
N LEU A 107 2.48 22.04 1.02
CA LEU A 107 2.94 23.30 1.62
C LEU A 107 2.32 24.54 0.97
N LYS A 108 1.92 24.45 -0.30
CA LYS A 108 1.30 25.54 -1.07
C LYS A 108 -0.24 25.55 -1.00
N HIS A 109 -0.84 24.52 -0.35
CA HIS A 109 -2.28 24.38 -0.21
C HIS A 109 -2.64 24.37 1.28
N LEU A 110 -3.68 25.08 1.64
CA LEU A 110 -4.15 25.19 3.02
C LEU A 110 -5.47 24.45 3.22
N ASP A 111 -5.67 23.89 4.40
CA ASP A 111 -6.91 23.23 4.82
C ASP A 111 -8.07 24.22 5.01
N LYS A 112 -7.76 25.50 5.27
CA LYS A 112 -8.69 26.62 5.47
C LYS A 112 -8.11 27.90 4.89
N MET A 113 -8.93 28.93 4.80
CA MET A 113 -8.46 30.26 4.40
C MET A 113 -7.40 30.79 5.39
N PRO A 114 -6.37 31.53 4.92
CA PRO A 114 -5.29 32.04 5.78
C PRO A 114 -5.80 32.86 6.99
N ASN A 115 -6.84 33.67 6.79
CA ASN A 115 -7.47 34.48 7.84
C ASN A 115 -8.21 33.65 8.92
N LEU A 116 -8.45 32.37 8.65
CA LEU A 116 -9.04 31.40 9.59
C LEU A 116 -8.00 30.47 10.20
N GLY A 117 -6.72 30.81 10.09
CA GLY A 117 -5.61 30.01 10.63
C GLY A 117 -5.32 28.73 9.85
N GLY A 118 -5.47 28.78 8.52
CA GLY A 118 -5.18 27.65 7.62
C GLY A 118 -3.77 27.10 7.80
N LYS A 119 -3.68 25.77 7.78
CA LYS A 119 -2.41 25.01 7.86
C LYS A 119 -2.19 24.24 6.56
N PRO A 120 -0.96 23.82 6.25
CA PRO A 120 -0.69 22.94 5.11
C PRO A 120 -1.66 21.75 5.07
N LEU A 121 -2.27 21.53 3.90
CA LEU A 121 -3.25 20.47 3.71
C LEU A 121 -2.59 19.10 3.84
N ALA A 122 -2.98 18.32 4.83
CA ALA A 122 -2.55 16.94 4.97
C ALA A 122 -3.32 16.04 4.00
N ILE A 123 -2.60 15.31 3.15
CA ILE A 123 -3.17 14.32 2.21
C ILE A 123 -2.93 12.89 2.66
N LEU A 124 -1.91 12.64 3.48
CA LEU A 124 -1.70 11.40 4.21
C LEU A 124 -1.50 11.75 5.68
N GLN A 125 -1.99 10.90 6.58
CA GLN A 125 -1.77 11.08 8.01
C GLN A 125 -1.94 9.76 8.78
N GLN A 126 -1.15 9.61 9.82
CA GLN A 126 -1.30 8.53 10.79
C GLN A 126 -1.41 9.13 12.20
N ASN A 127 -2.55 8.89 12.85
CA ASN A 127 -2.77 9.28 14.24
C ASN A 127 -3.64 8.21 14.93
N LYS A 128 -4.05 8.45 16.18
CA LYS A 128 -4.82 7.49 16.98
C LYS A 128 -6.19 7.13 16.37
N THR A 129 -6.77 8.01 15.55
CA THR A 129 -8.13 7.87 15.01
C THR A 129 -8.17 7.62 13.52
N VAL A 130 -7.13 8.03 12.79
CA VAL A 130 -7.05 7.95 11.33
C VAL A 130 -5.74 7.30 10.94
N THR A 131 -5.83 6.33 10.04
CA THR A 131 -4.68 5.75 9.33
C THR A 131 -4.96 5.90 7.85
N TYR A 132 -4.27 6.83 7.21
CA TYR A 132 -4.30 7.03 5.76
C TYR A 132 -2.87 7.25 5.30
N ILE A 133 -2.22 6.18 4.83
CA ILE A 133 -0.78 6.10 4.58
C ILE A 133 -0.50 5.43 3.24
N ALA A 134 0.65 5.75 2.66
CA ALA A 134 1.14 5.08 1.45
C ALA A 134 2.21 4.04 1.82
N LYS A 135 1.87 2.77 1.60
CA LYS A 135 2.74 1.63 1.83
C LYS A 135 3.36 1.15 0.53
N SER A 136 4.60 0.70 0.60
CA SER A 136 5.22 -0.04 -0.49
C SER A 136 6.24 -1.03 0.05
N GLY A 137 6.47 -2.10 -0.70
CA GLY A 137 7.37 -3.16 -0.25
C GLY A 137 7.66 -4.19 -1.30
N LEU A 138 8.37 -5.23 -0.90
CA LEU A 138 8.69 -6.38 -1.72
C LEU A 138 8.04 -7.63 -1.12
N ILE A 139 7.28 -8.36 -1.93
CA ILE A 139 6.65 -9.65 -1.60
C ILE A 139 7.21 -10.76 -2.51
N GLY A 140 7.22 -11.98 -2.03
CA GLY A 140 7.73 -13.15 -2.78
C GLY A 140 8.71 -13.99 -1.97
N PRO A 141 9.38 -14.97 -2.61
CA PRO A 141 10.24 -15.92 -1.92
C PRO A 141 11.40 -15.28 -1.15
N ASN A 142 12.07 -14.29 -1.75
CA ASN A 142 13.21 -13.58 -1.16
C ASN A 142 12.84 -12.18 -0.65
N ALA A 143 11.54 -11.89 -0.57
CA ALA A 143 11.02 -10.59 -0.22
C ALA A 143 11.33 -10.18 1.23
N THR A 144 11.32 -8.87 1.46
CA THR A 144 11.52 -8.25 2.78
C THR A 144 10.26 -8.28 3.64
N ASP A 145 9.08 -8.24 3.00
CA ASP A 145 7.79 -8.21 3.67
C ASP A 145 7.19 -9.62 3.74
N LYS A 146 7.44 -10.32 4.85
CA LYS A 146 6.94 -11.68 5.08
C LYS A 146 6.07 -11.72 6.33
N ASN A 147 4.91 -12.37 6.25
CA ASN A 147 4.06 -12.67 7.41
C ASN A 147 3.74 -11.44 8.28
N ASN A 148 3.38 -10.32 7.67
CA ASN A 148 3.17 -9.03 8.33
C ASN A 148 4.42 -8.45 9.02
N ASN A 149 5.59 -9.03 8.81
CA ASN A 149 6.83 -8.52 9.33
C ASN A 149 7.43 -7.51 8.36
N ARG A 150 7.41 -6.23 8.72
CA ARG A 150 8.01 -5.15 7.94
C ARG A 150 9.50 -5.05 8.24
N PRO A 151 10.37 -4.84 7.23
CA PRO A 151 11.80 -4.66 7.45
C PRO A 151 12.09 -3.32 8.10
N GLN A 152 13.10 -3.27 8.96
CA GLN A 152 13.63 -2.03 9.53
C GLN A 152 14.76 -1.53 8.64
N PHE A 153 14.55 -0.39 7.98
CA PHE A 153 15.56 0.29 7.18
C PHE A 153 16.41 1.24 8.02
N ALA A 154 17.65 1.43 7.60
CA ALA A 154 18.54 2.46 8.12
C ALA A 154 18.58 3.65 7.15
N SER A 155 18.68 4.86 7.70
CA SER A 155 18.90 6.10 6.94
C SER A 155 20.14 6.82 7.43
N SER A 156 20.77 7.61 6.56
CA SER A 156 21.94 8.43 6.93
C SER A 156 21.56 9.71 7.69
N SER A 157 20.30 10.13 7.62
CA SER A 157 19.78 11.31 8.32
C SER A 157 18.30 11.10 8.64
N ASN A 158 17.80 11.82 9.62
CA ASN A 158 16.38 11.89 9.95
C ASN A 158 15.65 13.10 9.29
N ARG A 159 16.39 13.95 8.57
CA ARG A 159 15.83 15.10 7.86
C ARG A 159 16.58 15.36 6.56
N TYR A 160 15.80 15.53 5.51
CA TYR A 160 16.24 15.87 4.16
C TYR A 160 15.42 17.06 3.66
N GLU A 161 16.10 18.10 3.17
CA GLU A 161 15.47 19.28 2.59
C GLU A 161 16.20 19.63 1.29
N ILE A 162 15.44 19.75 0.19
CA ILE A 162 16.03 20.07 -1.10
C ILE A 162 16.59 21.49 -1.08
N GLN A 163 17.75 21.68 -1.66
CA GLN A 163 18.40 22.98 -1.72
C GLN A 163 18.06 23.69 -3.04
N ASP A 164 18.10 25.01 -3.07
CA ASP A 164 17.71 25.82 -4.23
C ASP A 164 18.47 25.50 -5.53
N TYR A 165 19.68 24.95 -5.42
CA TYR A 165 20.51 24.55 -6.56
C TYR A 165 20.28 23.10 -7.03
N GLN A 166 19.39 22.36 -6.38
CA GLN A 166 19.11 20.97 -6.67
C GLN A 166 17.78 20.84 -7.42
N GLU A 167 17.78 20.25 -8.59
CA GLU A 167 16.55 19.92 -9.32
C GLU A 167 15.83 18.71 -8.74
N THR A 168 16.60 17.75 -8.20
CA THR A 168 16.07 16.52 -7.60
C THR A 168 16.84 16.15 -6.34
N MET A 169 16.17 15.43 -5.44
CA MET A 169 16.74 14.89 -4.22
C MET A 169 16.42 13.40 -4.10
N ASN A 170 17.42 12.60 -3.73
CA ASN A 170 17.27 11.20 -3.42
C ASN A 170 17.42 10.96 -1.92
N VAL A 171 16.48 10.23 -1.35
CA VAL A 171 16.52 9.76 0.04
C VAL A 171 16.58 8.24 0.03
N ASP A 172 17.69 7.69 0.50
CA ASP A 172 17.99 6.27 0.47
C ASP A 172 17.80 5.64 1.85
N LEU A 173 16.92 4.65 1.92
CA LEU A 173 16.76 3.78 3.06
C LEU A 173 17.42 2.44 2.75
N THR A 174 18.37 2.01 3.57
CA THR A 174 19.19 0.83 3.34
C THR A 174 18.81 -0.32 4.27
N LEU A 175 18.71 -1.51 3.71
CA LEU A 175 18.55 -2.78 4.42
C LEU A 175 19.64 -3.74 3.95
N ASN A 176 20.35 -4.34 4.91
CA ASN A 176 21.32 -5.41 4.63
C ASN A 176 20.78 -6.75 5.14
N MET A 177 20.73 -7.74 4.26
CA MET A 177 20.27 -9.10 4.53
C MET A 177 21.28 -10.06 3.93
N ASP A 178 21.75 -11.03 4.66
CA ASP A 178 22.58 -12.20 4.26
C ASP A 178 23.16 -12.17 2.83
N GLY A 179 24.04 -11.19 2.56
CA GLY A 179 24.66 -11.01 1.25
C GLY A 179 23.83 -10.23 0.21
N VAL A 180 22.64 -9.74 0.59
CA VAL A 180 21.82 -8.88 -0.26
C VAL A 180 21.69 -7.49 0.37
N LYS A 181 22.08 -6.45 -0.37
CA LYS A 181 21.84 -5.06 0.02
C LYS A 181 20.66 -4.52 -0.77
N ILE A 182 19.64 -4.04 -0.06
CA ILE A 182 18.45 -3.41 -0.64
C ILE A 182 18.43 -1.95 -0.25
N VAL A 183 18.29 -1.08 -1.25
CA VAL A 183 18.09 0.35 -1.04
C VAL A 183 16.70 0.71 -1.57
N LYS A 184 15.86 1.20 -0.68
CA LYS A 184 14.58 1.82 -1.03
C LYS A 184 14.83 3.31 -1.19
N ARG A 185 14.78 3.79 -2.43
CA ARG A 185 15.04 5.19 -2.81
C ARG A 185 13.75 5.93 -3.02
N PHE A 186 13.63 7.06 -2.37
CA PHE A 186 12.61 8.07 -2.63
C PHE A 186 13.25 9.21 -3.39
N GLN A 187 12.67 9.56 -4.53
CA GLN A 187 13.13 10.68 -5.34
C GLN A 187 12.03 11.74 -5.43
N LEU A 188 12.38 12.97 -5.12
CA LEU A 188 11.53 14.14 -5.20
C LEU A 188 12.19 15.17 -6.11
N SER A 189 11.38 15.86 -6.94
CA SER A 189 11.82 17.06 -7.64
C SER A 189 11.60 18.32 -6.79
N GLN A 190 12.29 19.41 -7.12
CA GLN A 190 12.28 20.64 -6.33
C GLN A 190 10.86 21.21 -6.15
N ASP A 191 10.09 21.29 -7.23
CA ASP A 191 8.75 21.87 -7.27
C ASP A 191 7.64 20.86 -7.62
N GLY A 192 7.95 19.54 -7.62
CA GLY A 192 7.02 18.48 -7.92
C GLY A 192 6.29 17.96 -6.68
N TYR A 193 5.07 17.53 -6.87
CA TYR A 193 4.27 16.84 -5.86
C TYR A 193 4.42 15.32 -5.89
N ASP A 194 5.01 14.80 -6.95
CA ASP A 194 5.24 13.38 -7.16
C ASP A 194 6.44 12.87 -6.36
N ILE A 195 6.32 11.66 -5.85
CA ILE A 195 7.37 10.95 -5.13
C ILE A 195 7.58 9.62 -5.83
N SER A 196 8.72 9.48 -6.50
CA SER A 196 9.11 8.21 -7.11
C SER A 196 9.71 7.29 -6.06
N VAL A 197 9.28 6.02 -6.03
CA VAL A 197 9.83 4.99 -5.13
C VAL A 197 10.46 3.88 -5.94
N GLN A 198 11.74 3.62 -5.70
CA GLN A 198 12.53 2.62 -6.41
C GLN A 198 13.22 1.68 -5.43
N TYR A 199 13.41 0.42 -5.83
CA TYR A 199 14.23 -0.55 -5.11
C TYR A 199 15.49 -0.88 -5.93
N LEU A 200 16.65 -0.59 -5.35
CA LEU A 200 17.95 -0.97 -5.91
C LEU A 200 18.44 -2.17 -5.10
N ILE A 201 18.59 -3.30 -5.76
CA ILE A 201 18.95 -4.56 -5.12
C ILE A 201 20.34 -4.98 -5.62
N ASN A 202 21.29 -5.10 -4.69
CA ASN A 202 22.61 -5.66 -4.94
C ASN A 202 22.71 -7.02 -4.26
N ASN A 203 22.60 -8.07 -5.07
CA ASN A 203 22.67 -9.46 -4.62
C ASN A 203 24.10 -9.99 -4.84
N LEU A 204 24.83 -10.20 -3.75
CA LEU A 204 26.19 -10.78 -3.76
C LEU A 204 26.17 -12.29 -3.47
N THR A 205 24.99 -12.91 -3.36
CA THR A 205 24.85 -14.35 -3.17
C THR A 205 24.90 -15.09 -4.51
N SER A 206 25.09 -16.41 -4.45
CA SER A 206 25.00 -17.27 -5.63
C SER A 206 23.55 -17.64 -6.02
N SER A 207 22.58 -17.29 -5.20
CA SER A 207 21.18 -17.61 -5.41
C SER A 207 20.44 -16.43 -6.07
N GLU A 208 19.46 -16.73 -6.91
CA GLU A 208 18.61 -15.71 -7.52
C GLU A 208 17.73 -15.01 -6.47
N PHE A 209 17.58 -13.69 -6.59
CA PHE A 209 16.69 -12.90 -5.74
C PHE A 209 15.35 -12.66 -6.44
N ASN A 210 14.30 -13.33 -5.97
CA ASN A 210 12.97 -13.26 -6.55
C ASN A 210 12.01 -12.52 -5.62
N ALA A 211 11.56 -11.33 -6.03
CA ALA A 211 10.58 -10.52 -5.31
C ALA A 211 9.76 -9.66 -6.27
N ASN A 212 8.54 -9.33 -5.86
CA ASN A 212 7.64 -8.44 -6.58
C ASN A 212 7.41 -7.17 -5.76
N PHE A 213 7.43 -6.03 -6.45
CA PHE A 213 7.06 -4.74 -5.84
C PHE A 213 5.54 -4.65 -5.65
N TYR A 214 5.11 -4.08 -4.53
CA TYR A 214 3.73 -3.65 -4.33
C TYR A 214 3.67 -2.22 -3.80
N GLY A 215 2.59 -1.51 -4.16
CA GLY A 215 2.19 -0.23 -3.59
C GLY A 215 0.73 -0.27 -3.15
N GLN A 216 0.41 0.36 -2.03
CA GLN A 216 -0.92 0.36 -1.43
C GLN A 216 -1.16 1.65 -0.67
N ILE A 217 -2.36 2.22 -0.82
CA ILE A 217 -2.91 3.23 0.10
C ILE A 217 -3.81 2.49 1.10
N LYS A 218 -3.62 2.78 2.36
CA LYS A 218 -4.38 2.16 3.46
C LYS A 218 -5.06 3.23 4.29
#